data_b17136e0a62170d06a888c2cdb93a11c
#
_entry.id   b17136e0a62170d06a888c2cdb93a11c
#
_cell.length_a   1.000
_cell.length_b   1.000
_cell.length_c   1.000
_cell.angle_alpha   90.00
_cell.angle_beta   90.00
_cell.angle_gamma   90.00
#
_symmetry.space_group_name_H-M   'P 1'
#
loop_
_entity.id
_entity.type
_entity.pdbx_description
1 polymer ?
#
loop_
_entity_poly.entity_id
_entity_poly.type
_entity_poly.pdbx_seq_one_letter_code
_entity_poly.pdbx_strand_id
1 'polypeptide(L)'
;MMRAISNKIIRSLCVLGLGYLGLHLGHPPSALADLGCSNATLKGTYLFAYDGWQIDADGVRKPGAFSGIEIYNGDGTMRGIYSGGVDGVVSRMVGYTGTSTIHPNCTGEQTFTDDGTGLVTHNDIFVAPSGEEFTFVYTDPGIVSAGSERRVKFRVGKPERD
;
A
#
# COMPACT_ATOMS: atom_id res chain seq x y z
N MET A 1 66.22 -30.19 18.56
CA MET A 1 67.07 -28.97 18.86
C MET A 1 66.15 -27.93 19.47
N MET A 2 66.27 -27.77 20.76
CA MET A 2 65.52 -26.77 21.58
C MET A 2 66.08 -25.36 21.26
N ARG A 3 65.13 -24.38 21.21
CA ARG A 3 65.41 -23.05 21.73
C ARG A 3 64.18 -22.39 22.23
N ALA A 4 64.24 -22.15 23.50
CA ALA A 4 63.25 -21.39 24.30
C ALA A 4 63.49 -19.89 24.17
N ILE A 5 62.57 -19.15 24.85
CA ILE A 5 62.68 -17.82 25.44
C ILE A 5 62.16 -16.71 24.49
N SER A 6 61.21 -15.86 24.90
CA SER A 6 61.30 -14.96 26.05
C SER A 6 60.00 -14.28 26.36
N ASN A 7 59.61 -14.32 27.63
CA ASN A 7 58.60 -13.46 28.24
C ASN A 7 59.03 -11.97 28.13
N LYS A 8 58.13 -11.14 27.60
CA LYS A 8 58.17 -9.71 27.93
C LYS A 8 56.79 -9.27 28.41
N ILE A 9 56.72 -9.10 29.67
CA ILE A 9 55.74 -8.36 30.43
C ILE A 9 55.68 -6.93 29.88
N ILE A 10 54.55 -6.51 29.33
CA ILE A 10 54.27 -5.10 29.11
C ILE A 10 53.00 -4.75 29.89
N ARG A 11 53.22 -3.83 30.76
CA ARG A 11 52.31 -3.31 31.80
C ARG A 11 51.05 -2.69 31.21
N SER A 12 49.99 -2.97 31.93
CA SER A 12 48.72 -2.18 32.01
C SER A 12 48.86 -0.72 31.60
N LEU A 13 47.99 -0.33 30.67
CA LEU A 13 47.44 1.01 30.66
C LEU A 13 45.92 0.84 30.62
N CYS A 14 45.29 1.03 31.80
CA CYS A 14 43.84 1.25 31.89
C CYS A 14 43.55 2.61 31.25
N VAL A 15 43.04 2.60 30.03
CA VAL A 15 42.38 3.73 29.46
C VAL A 15 40.92 3.59 29.84
N LEU A 16 40.52 4.41 30.81
CA LEU A 16 39.09 4.68 31.13
C LEU A 16 38.42 5.31 29.90
N GLY A 17 37.92 4.47 29.01
CA GLY A 17 37.03 4.88 27.96
C GLY A 17 35.68 5.23 28.59
N LEU A 18 35.43 6.53 28.79
CA LEU A 18 34.07 7.04 29.03
C LEU A 18 33.20 6.61 27.86
N GLY A 19 32.41 5.55 28.11
CA GLY A 19 31.34 5.12 27.19
C GLY A 19 30.33 6.24 27.06
N TYR A 20 30.33 6.90 25.91
CA TYR A 20 29.20 7.68 25.45
C TYR A 20 28.04 6.71 25.23
N LEU A 21 27.22 6.50 26.26
CA LEU A 21 25.87 6.00 26.07
C LEU A 21 25.10 7.09 25.28
N GLY A 22 25.19 7.02 23.95
CA GLY A 22 24.29 7.73 23.10
C GLY A 22 22.89 7.19 23.34
N LEU A 23 22.12 7.85 24.22
CA LEU A 23 20.69 7.73 24.21
C LEU A 23 20.20 8.16 22.82
N HIS A 24 20.09 7.18 21.91
CA HIS A 24 19.22 7.34 20.76
C HIS A 24 17.80 7.45 21.31
N LEU A 25 17.41 8.67 21.65
CA LEU A 25 16.00 9.03 21.76
C LEU A 25 15.43 8.80 20.36
N GLY A 26 15.01 7.57 20.11
CA GLY A 26 14.19 7.25 18.94
C GLY A 26 13.01 8.22 19.04
N HIS A 27 12.96 9.18 18.13
CA HIS A 27 11.76 9.99 17.98
C HIS A 27 10.64 8.99 17.74
N PRO A 28 9.59 8.93 18.57
CA PRO A 28 8.43 8.14 18.22
C PRO A 28 7.99 8.65 16.83
N PRO A 29 7.63 7.75 15.91
CA PRO A 29 7.07 8.18 14.64
C PRO A 29 5.99 9.20 14.98
N SER A 30 6.10 10.40 14.44
CA SER A 30 5.12 11.46 14.68
C SER A 30 3.76 10.86 14.39
N ALA A 31 2.94 10.69 15.43
CA ALA A 31 1.59 10.21 15.24
C ALA A 31 0.95 11.15 14.23
N LEU A 32 0.56 10.61 13.06
CA LEU A 32 -0.13 11.40 12.06
C LEU A 32 -1.35 12.01 12.75
N ALA A 33 -1.54 13.31 12.55
CA ALA A 33 -2.65 14.04 13.17
C ALA A 33 -3.98 13.37 12.81
N ASP A 34 -4.93 13.41 13.73
CA ASP A 34 -6.31 13.04 13.42
C ASP A 34 -6.88 14.05 12.42
N LEU A 35 -7.15 13.58 11.21
CA LEU A 35 -7.71 14.36 10.10
C LEU A 35 -9.21 14.13 9.95
N GLY A 36 -9.82 13.36 10.85
CA GLY A 36 -11.25 13.08 10.87
C GLY A 36 -11.73 12.06 9.83
N CYS A 37 -10.83 11.29 9.25
CA CYS A 37 -11.18 10.25 8.28
C CYS A 37 -11.84 9.04 8.97
N SER A 38 -12.63 8.32 8.20
CA SER A 38 -13.29 7.06 8.57
C SER A 38 -13.73 6.34 7.31
N ASN A 39 -14.30 5.15 7.42
CA ASN A 39 -14.88 4.45 6.26
C ASN A 39 -15.90 5.32 5.50
N ALA A 40 -16.63 6.20 6.19
CA ALA A 40 -17.57 7.11 5.56
C ALA A 40 -16.92 8.17 4.65
N THR A 41 -15.60 8.38 4.75
CA THR A 41 -14.85 9.27 3.88
C THR A 41 -14.83 8.75 2.45
N LEU A 42 -14.75 7.42 2.27
CA LEU A 42 -14.86 6.77 0.97
C LEU A 42 -16.30 6.33 0.73
N LYS A 43 -17.03 7.17 -0.01
CA LYS A 43 -18.42 6.88 -0.41
C LYS A 43 -18.68 7.40 -1.82
N GLY A 44 -19.19 6.53 -2.70
CA GLY A 44 -19.56 6.88 -4.07
C GLY A 44 -18.79 6.05 -5.09
N THR A 45 -18.76 6.53 -6.32
CA THR A 45 -18.12 5.85 -7.45
C THR A 45 -16.76 6.50 -7.73
N TYR A 46 -15.76 5.66 -7.94
CA TYR A 46 -14.39 6.08 -8.25
C TYR A 46 -13.94 5.43 -9.55
N LEU A 47 -13.09 6.13 -10.28
CA LEU A 47 -12.31 5.57 -11.37
C LEU A 47 -10.89 5.36 -10.88
N PHE A 48 -10.32 4.24 -11.23
CA PHE A 48 -8.94 3.92 -10.95
C PHE A 48 -8.15 3.53 -12.19
N ALA A 49 -6.85 3.73 -12.10
CA ALA A 49 -5.87 3.18 -13.01
C ALA A 49 -4.57 2.92 -12.24
N TYR A 50 -3.92 1.81 -12.56
CA TYR A 50 -2.60 1.49 -12.03
C TYR A 50 -1.83 0.62 -13.00
N ASP A 51 -0.53 0.63 -12.85
CA ASP A 51 0.39 -0.26 -13.54
C ASP A 51 1.49 -0.74 -12.58
N GLY A 52 2.26 -1.71 -13.04
CA GLY A 52 3.32 -2.27 -12.22
C GLY A 52 3.82 -3.61 -12.74
N TRP A 53 4.28 -4.43 -11.82
CA TRP A 53 4.91 -5.70 -12.11
C TRP A 53 4.36 -6.80 -11.23
N GLN A 54 4.10 -7.95 -11.81
CA GLN A 54 4.02 -9.21 -11.07
C GLN A 54 5.36 -9.92 -11.18
N ILE A 55 5.86 -10.43 -10.07
CA ILE A 55 7.14 -11.13 -9.97
C ILE A 55 6.82 -12.58 -9.62
N ASP A 56 7.12 -13.50 -10.52
CA ASP A 56 6.87 -14.92 -10.30
C ASP A 56 7.91 -15.56 -9.36
N ALA A 57 7.73 -16.84 -9.07
CA ALA A 57 8.60 -17.57 -8.15
C ALA A 57 10.08 -17.65 -8.61
N ASP A 58 10.32 -17.51 -9.89
CA ASP A 58 11.67 -17.50 -10.49
C ASP A 58 12.27 -16.07 -10.54
N GLY A 59 11.54 -15.07 -10.03
CA GLY A 59 11.96 -13.67 -10.01
C GLY A 59 11.76 -12.94 -11.33
N VAL A 60 11.04 -13.53 -12.28
CA VAL A 60 10.75 -12.89 -13.56
C VAL A 60 9.67 -11.84 -13.41
N ARG A 61 9.94 -10.65 -13.91
CA ARG A 61 9.02 -9.50 -13.87
C ARG A 61 8.09 -9.53 -15.08
N LYS A 62 6.79 -9.49 -14.84
CA LYS A 62 5.73 -9.44 -15.83
C LYS A 62 5.00 -8.11 -15.71
N PRO A 63 5.03 -7.23 -16.72
CA PRO A 63 4.35 -5.95 -16.66
C PRO A 63 2.84 -6.16 -16.64
N GLY A 64 2.14 -5.32 -15.87
CA GLY A 64 0.69 -5.32 -15.80
C GLY A 64 0.13 -3.91 -15.78
N ALA A 65 -1.06 -3.73 -16.35
CA ALA A 65 -1.79 -2.47 -16.28
C ALA A 65 -3.29 -2.75 -16.17
N PHE A 66 -3.97 -1.98 -15.32
CA PHE A 66 -5.37 -2.18 -14.98
C PHE A 66 -6.10 -0.84 -14.85
N SER A 67 -7.38 -0.85 -15.19
CA SER A 67 -8.27 0.29 -14.97
C SER A 67 -9.69 -0.19 -14.76
N GLY A 68 -10.47 0.57 -14.00
CA GLY A 68 -11.83 0.17 -13.70
C GLY A 68 -12.65 1.21 -12.95
N ILE A 69 -13.78 0.72 -12.47
CA ILE A 69 -14.73 1.49 -11.67
C ILE A 69 -14.93 0.75 -10.35
N GLU A 70 -14.93 1.51 -9.27
CA GLU A 70 -15.14 1.02 -7.92
C GLU A 70 -16.25 1.81 -7.23
N ILE A 71 -17.05 1.12 -6.42
CA ILE A 71 -18.16 1.71 -5.67
C ILE A 71 -17.96 1.42 -4.19
N TYR A 72 -17.71 2.46 -3.42
CA TYR A 72 -17.60 2.43 -1.96
C TYR A 72 -18.94 2.76 -1.33
N ASN A 73 -19.38 1.96 -0.37
CA ASN A 73 -20.66 2.16 0.31
C ASN A 73 -20.57 3.13 1.51
N GLY A 74 -19.35 3.44 1.98
CA GLY A 74 -19.11 4.29 3.15
C GLY A 74 -19.18 3.56 4.49
N ASP A 75 -19.38 2.25 4.47
CA ASP A 75 -19.43 1.35 5.62
C ASP A 75 -18.20 0.42 5.70
N GLY A 76 -17.26 0.59 4.78
CA GLY A 76 -16.09 -0.25 4.65
C GLY A 76 -16.25 -1.38 3.63
N THR A 77 -17.42 -1.51 2.99
CA THR A 77 -17.62 -2.47 1.90
C THR A 77 -17.51 -1.80 0.54
N MET A 78 -17.04 -2.54 -0.46
CA MET A 78 -16.91 -2.05 -1.82
C MET A 78 -17.06 -3.16 -2.86
N ARG A 79 -17.30 -2.77 -4.10
CA ARG A 79 -17.32 -3.63 -5.27
C ARG A 79 -16.88 -2.86 -6.50
N GLY A 80 -16.40 -3.57 -7.50
CA GLY A 80 -16.01 -2.93 -8.73
C GLY A 80 -15.94 -3.87 -9.91
N ILE A 81 -15.56 -3.33 -11.04
CA ILE A 81 -15.21 -4.05 -12.25
C ILE A 81 -13.91 -3.48 -12.82
N TYR A 82 -13.08 -4.33 -13.38
CA TYR A 82 -11.86 -3.91 -14.04
C TYR A 82 -11.64 -4.59 -15.39
N SER A 83 -10.82 -3.96 -16.20
CA SER A 83 -10.13 -4.59 -17.32
C SER A 83 -8.65 -4.32 -17.18
N GLY A 84 -7.83 -5.27 -17.60
CA GLY A 84 -6.39 -5.13 -17.51
C GLY A 84 -5.68 -6.30 -18.15
N GLY A 85 -4.38 -6.36 -17.96
CA GLY A 85 -3.59 -7.47 -18.45
C GLY A 85 -2.23 -7.55 -17.79
N VAL A 86 -1.69 -8.76 -17.77
CA VAL A 86 -0.35 -9.06 -17.29
C VAL A 86 0.35 -9.85 -18.37
N ASP A 87 1.55 -9.42 -18.75
CA ASP A 87 2.40 -10.11 -19.73
C ASP A 87 1.67 -10.42 -21.06
N GLY A 88 0.78 -9.52 -21.50
CA GLY A 88 -0.02 -9.67 -22.70
C GLY A 88 -1.28 -10.52 -22.54
N VAL A 89 -1.49 -11.18 -21.41
CA VAL A 89 -2.75 -11.89 -21.12
C VAL A 89 -3.78 -10.90 -20.59
N VAL A 90 -4.91 -10.77 -21.30
CA VAL A 90 -5.92 -9.73 -21.03
C VAL A 90 -7.13 -10.33 -20.31
N SER A 91 -7.54 -9.66 -19.23
CA SER A 91 -8.81 -9.84 -18.53
C SER A 91 -9.74 -8.67 -18.83
N ARG A 92 -11.03 -8.93 -19.03
CA ARG A 92 -12.00 -7.89 -19.40
C ARG A 92 -13.25 -7.96 -18.54
N MET A 93 -13.64 -6.80 -17.99
CA MET A 93 -14.89 -6.62 -17.24
C MET A 93 -15.06 -7.64 -16.12
N VAL A 94 -13.98 -7.90 -15.39
CA VAL A 94 -13.97 -8.83 -14.25
C VAL A 94 -14.53 -8.11 -13.04
N GLY A 95 -15.51 -8.73 -12.37
CA GLY A 95 -16.04 -8.24 -11.11
C GLY A 95 -15.13 -8.56 -9.94
N TYR A 96 -15.24 -7.77 -8.89
CA TYR A 96 -14.61 -8.04 -7.60
C TYR A 96 -15.38 -7.38 -6.47
N THR A 97 -15.18 -7.90 -5.27
CA THR A 97 -15.69 -7.33 -4.03
C THR A 97 -14.55 -7.09 -3.05
N GLY A 98 -14.75 -6.26 -2.06
CA GLY A 98 -13.72 -6.00 -1.09
C GLY A 98 -14.20 -5.27 0.16
N THR A 99 -13.25 -5.05 1.05
CA THR A 99 -13.42 -4.27 2.28
C THR A 99 -12.30 -3.26 2.43
N SER A 100 -12.60 -2.16 3.11
CA SER A 100 -11.63 -1.14 3.49
C SER A 100 -11.76 -0.76 4.96
N THR A 101 -10.65 -0.44 5.60
CA THR A 101 -10.60 0.16 6.93
C THR A 101 -9.84 1.47 6.83
N ILE A 102 -10.51 2.59 7.17
CA ILE A 102 -9.91 3.93 7.12
C ILE A 102 -9.71 4.43 8.54
N HIS A 103 -8.47 4.80 8.86
CA HIS A 103 -8.08 5.35 10.16
C HIS A 103 -8.29 6.86 10.22
N PRO A 104 -8.42 7.45 11.45
CA PRO A 104 -8.64 8.89 11.61
C PRO A 104 -7.57 9.77 10.99
N ASN A 105 -6.35 9.27 10.81
CA ASN A 105 -5.23 9.95 10.14
C ASN A 105 -5.25 9.83 8.61
N CYS A 106 -6.34 9.31 8.04
CA CYS A 106 -6.54 9.11 6.60
C CYS A 106 -5.61 8.08 5.93
N THR A 107 -4.95 7.22 6.70
CA THR A 107 -4.36 5.99 6.18
C THR A 107 -5.38 4.85 6.29
N GLY A 108 -5.16 3.77 5.57
CA GLY A 108 -6.02 2.61 5.69
C GLY A 108 -5.53 1.42 4.89
N GLU A 109 -6.33 0.38 4.90
CA GLU A 109 -6.05 -0.92 4.26
C GLU A 109 -7.27 -1.35 3.46
N GLN A 110 -7.02 -2.08 2.39
CA GLN A 110 -8.06 -2.69 1.57
C GLN A 110 -7.74 -4.16 1.30
N THR A 111 -8.78 -4.95 1.21
CA THR A 111 -8.71 -6.34 0.77
C THR A 111 -9.69 -6.54 -0.35
N PHE A 112 -9.25 -7.11 -1.45
CA PHE A 112 -10.06 -7.42 -2.63
C PHE A 112 -10.14 -8.91 -2.86
N THR A 113 -11.27 -9.36 -3.38
CA THR A 113 -11.46 -10.72 -3.88
C THR A 113 -11.96 -10.66 -5.31
N ASP A 114 -11.17 -11.16 -6.24
CA ASP A 114 -11.51 -11.27 -7.64
C ASP A 114 -12.60 -12.34 -7.85
N ASP A 115 -13.71 -11.98 -8.49
CA ASP A 115 -14.86 -12.89 -8.68
C ASP A 115 -14.55 -14.02 -9.68
N GLY A 116 -13.62 -13.79 -10.61
CA GLY A 116 -13.27 -14.77 -11.64
C GLY A 116 -12.32 -15.86 -11.15
N THR A 117 -11.39 -15.51 -10.28
CA THR A 117 -10.29 -16.39 -9.83
C THR A 117 -10.37 -16.72 -8.34
N GLY A 118 -11.07 -15.90 -7.55
CA GLY A 118 -11.04 -15.96 -6.08
C GLY A 118 -9.71 -15.47 -5.48
N LEU A 119 -8.83 -14.87 -6.28
CA LEU A 119 -7.59 -14.30 -5.79
C LEU A 119 -7.88 -13.17 -4.81
N VAL A 120 -7.22 -13.21 -3.66
CA VAL A 120 -7.28 -12.16 -2.64
C VAL A 120 -6.02 -11.31 -2.73
N THR A 121 -6.17 -10.00 -2.74
CA THR A 121 -5.06 -9.03 -2.73
C THR A 121 -5.29 -7.94 -1.69
N HIS A 122 -4.20 -7.29 -1.27
CA HIS A 122 -4.18 -6.29 -0.20
C HIS A 122 -3.46 -5.03 -0.65
N ASN A 123 -3.98 -3.90 -0.18
CA ASN A 123 -3.40 -2.57 -0.43
C ASN A 123 -3.30 -1.78 0.87
N ASP A 124 -2.24 -0.97 1.00
CA ASP A 124 -2.26 0.22 1.85
C ASP A 124 -2.80 1.40 1.05
N ILE A 125 -3.60 2.25 1.69
CA ILE A 125 -4.22 3.42 1.06
C ILE A 125 -3.96 4.70 1.85
N PHE A 126 -3.92 5.83 1.13
CA PHE A 126 -3.68 7.16 1.64
C PHE A 126 -4.74 8.09 1.07
N VAL A 127 -5.72 8.44 1.90
CA VAL A 127 -6.96 9.10 1.48
C VAL A 127 -6.86 10.61 1.68
N ALA A 128 -7.24 11.40 0.68
CA ALA A 128 -7.46 12.82 0.89
C ALA A 128 -8.64 13.02 1.88
N PRO A 129 -8.55 13.92 2.88
CA PRO A 129 -9.64 14.11 3.85
C PRO A 129 -10.99 14.46 3.24
N SER A 130 -11.00 15.02 2.03
CA SER A 130 -12.24 15.27 1.25
C SER A 130 -12.88 13.98 0.72
N GLY A 131 -12.15 12.87 0.68
CA GLY A 131 -12.55 11.63 0.04
C GLY A 131 -12.71 11.71 -1.48
N GLU A 132 -12.25 12.80 -2.13
CA GLU A 132 -12.36 12.94 -3.59
C GLU A 132 -11.33 12.10 -4.35
N GLU A 133 -10.23 11.78 -3.70
CA GLU A 133 -9.15 10.98 -4.27
C GLU A 133 -8.35 10.25 -3.19
N PHE A 134 -7.68 9.20 -3.57
CA PHE A 134 -6.68 8.52 -2.75
C PHE A 134 -5.64 7.81 -3.63
N THR A 135 -4.51 7.49 -3.02
CA THR A 135 -3.47 6.65 -3.63
C THR A 135 -3.38 5.33 -2.88
N PHE A 136 -2.90 4.32 -3.56
CA PHE A 136 -2.73 3.00 -2.99
C PHE A 136 -1.44 2.32 -3.48
N VAL A 137 -0.98 1.36 -2.70
CA VAL A 137 0.12 0.46 -3.05
C VAL A 137 -0.24 -0.96 -2.65
N TYR A 138 0.03 -1.92 -3.53
CA TYR A 138 -0.14 -3.33 -3.23
C TYR A 138 0.90 -3.78 -2.18
N THR A 139 0.46 -4.58 -1.21
CA THR A 139 1.30 -5.08 -0.12
C THR A 139 1.59 -6.59 -0.22
N ASP A 140 0.98 -7.28 -1.18
CA ASP A 140 1.21 -8.71 -1.40
C ASP A 140 2.61 -8.98 -1.98
N PRO A 141 3.29 -10.03 -1.49
CA PRO A 141 4.57 -10.46 -2.06
C PRO A 141 4.44 -10.77 -3.55
N GLY A 142 5.42 -10.33 -4.33
CA GLY A 142 5.44 -10.55 -5.78
C GLY A 142 4.61 -9.55 -6.59
N ILE A 143 3.96 -8.58 -5.95
CA ILE A 143 3.28 -7.47 -6.62
C ILE A 143 4.02 -6.16 -6.32
N VAL A 144 4.45 -5.45 -7.35
CA VAL A 144 5.05 -4.12 -7.26
C VAL A 144 4.20 -3.18 -8.09
N SER A 145 3.20 -2.59 -7.46
CA SER A 145 2.24 -1.74 -8.15
C SER A 145 1.68 -0.67 -7.22
N ALA A 146 1.44 0.50 -7.78
CA ALA A 146 0.78 1.61 -7.11
C ALA A 146 -0.15 2.32 -8.08
N GLY A 147 -1.15 2.98 -7.56
CA GLY A 147 -2.11 3.71 -8.38
C GLY A 147 -2.84 4.79 -7.61
N SER A 148 -3.83 5.34 -8.26
CA SER A 148 -4.71 6.34 -7.67
C SER A 148 -6.15 6.11 -8.10
N GLU A 149 -7.05 6.57 -7.25
CA GLU A 149 -8.48 6.57 -7.51
C GLU A 149 -9.05 7.96 -7.33
N ARG A 150 -10.03 8.28 -8.16
CA ARG A 150 -10.68 9.56 -8.14
C ARG A 150 -12.19 9.41 -8.19
N ARG A 151 -12.90 10.09 -7.28
CA ARG A 151 -14.35 10.11 -7.24
C ARG A 151 -14.93 10.78 -8.49
N VAL A 152 -15.94 10.13 -9.09
CA VAL A 152 -16.68 10.70 -10.21
C VAL A 152 -18.07 11.12 -9.76
N LYS A 153 -18.50 12.28 -10.24
CA LYS A 153 -19.85 12.80 -10.04
C LYS A 153 -20.62 12.65 -11.34
N PHE A 154 -21.56 11.74 -11.36
CA PHE A 154 -22.49 11.65 -12.49
C PHE A 154 -23.45 12.84 -12.42
N ARG A 155 -23.37 13.74 -13.39
CA ARG A 155 -24.44 14.72 -13.60
C ARG A 155 -25.60 13.97 -14.28
N VAL A 156 -26.65 13.71 -13.54
CA VAL A 156 -27.93 13.35 -14.17
C VAL A 156 -28.37 14.59 -14.93
N GLY A 157 -28.27 14.57 -16.26
CA GLY A 157 -28.78 15.64 -17.10
C GLY A 157 -30.27 15.84 -16.76
N LYS A 158 -30.66 17.09 -16.48
CA LYS A 158 -32.11 17.41 -16.47
C LYS A 158 -32.65 17.02 -17.84
N PRO A 159 -33.74 16.25 -17.93
CA PRO A 159 -34.39 16.05 -19.22
C PRO A 159 -34.75 17.44 -19.77
N GLU A 160 -34.29 17.76 -20.98
CA GLU A 160 -34.80 18.91 -21.71
C GLU A 160 -36.29 18.75 -21.80
N ARG A 161 -37.01 19.70 -21.27
CA ARG A 161 -38.47 19.78 -21.47
C ARG A 161 -38.66 20.47 -22.81
N ASP A 162 -39.01 19.70 -23.80
CA ASP A 162 -39.54 20.16 -25.07
C ASP A 162 -40.88 20.91 -24.82
#